data_994f1581d94411d652ccf6bbe2317ff0
#
_entry.id   994f1581d94411d652ccf6bbe2317ff0
#
_cell.length_a   1.000
_cell.length_b   1.000
_cell.length_c   1.000
_cell.angle_alpha   90.00
_cell.angle_beta   90.00
_cell.angle_gamma   90.00
#
_symmetry.space_group_name_H-M   'P 1'
#
loop_
_entity.id
_entity.type
_entity.pdbx_description
1 polymer ?
#
loop_
_entity_poly.entity_id
_entity_poly.type
_entity_poly.pdbx_seq_one_letter_code
_entity_poly.pdbx_strand_id
1 'polypeptide(L)'
;MTHPFDVALRLEAAGPDAPHTSRGVSSPAYWNMVGPYGGITAALLVQAINHHPARLGDITVLTVNYASGMAAGAFDVTATPVRTNRSTQHWVLSLAQPGADGAPEVVITATAMTALRRDTWHENDLPMPTVPLPQDTPSTVMSGAMEWLMRYDMRFLRGHIPADWNGTGTGSLTQLWVRDAEPRALDFASLAAMSDVFYPRVWLRRATRVPAGTVSMTIYFHANAQQLADNGIGFLLAQAQGQAFRHGFFDQSAQVWSENGTLLVTSHQLVYYKQ
;
A
#
# COMPACT_ATOMS: atom_id res chain seq x y z
N MET A 1 22.19 -10.27 3.75
CA MET A 1 21.36 -9.49 4.71
C MET A 1 19.90 -9.73 4.37
N THR A 2 19.00 -9.74 5.35
CA THR A 2 17.54 -9.85 5.09
C THR A 2 17.05 -8.51 4.56
N HIS A 3 16.20 -8.52 3.53
CA HIS A 3 15.67 -7.31 2.92
C HIS A 3 14.88 -6.46 3.95
N PRO A 4 15.01 -5.11 3.96
CA PRO A 4 14.32 -4.24 4.91
C PRO A 4 12.79 -4.44 4.95
N PHE A 5 12.17 -4.71 3.80
CA PHE A 5 10.75 -5.00 3.70
C PHE A 5 10.36 -6.28 4.47
N ASP A 6 11.13 -7.36 4.30
CA ASP A 6 10.86 -8.62 5.01
C ASP A 6 11.05 -8.49 6.52
N VAL A 7 12.01 -7.64 6.94
CA VAL A 7 12.18 -7.30 8.36
C VAL A 7 10.98 -6.53 8.90
N ALA A 8 10.48 -5.54 8.11
CA ALA A 8 9.33 -4.73 8.50
C ALA A 8 8.02 -5.52 8.59
N LEU A 9 7.91 -6.61 7.83
CA LEU A 9 6.73 -7.49 7.82
C LEU A 9 6.85 -8.71 8.75
N ARG A 10 7.88 -8.78 9.58
CA ARG A 10 8.03 -9.91 10.51
C ARG A 10 6.89 -9.94 11.51
N LEU A 11 6.17 -11.05 11.53
CA LEU A 11 5.08 -11.33 12.43
C LEU A 11 5.33 -12.67 13.13
N GLU A 12 5.13 -12.70 14.44
CA GLU A 12 5.25 -13.89 15.28
C GLU A 12 3.88 -14.26 15.85
N ALA A 13 3.53 -15.54 15.86
CA ALA A 13 2.25 -15.98 16.43
C ALA A 13 2.14 -15.57 17.90
N ALA A 14 1.00 -15.03 18.32
CA ALA A 14 0.79 -14.59 19.70
C ALA A 14 0.66 -15.74 20.70
N GLY A 15 0.41 -16.95 20.20
CA GLY A 15 0.30 -18.18 21.01
C GLY A 15 -1.03 -18.90 20.82
N PRO A 16 -1.20 -20.06 21.45
CA PRO A 16 -2.36 -20.91 21.26
C PRO A 16 -3.68 -20.29 21.74
N ASP A 17 -3.61 -19.39 22.73
CA ASP A 17 -4.79 -18.71 23.27
C ASP A 17 -5.30 -17.56 22.35
N ALA A 18 -4.52 -17.20 21.34
CA ALA A 18 -4.84 -16.16 20.35
C ALA A 18 -4.52 -16.63 18.92
N PRO A 19 -5.20 -17.68 18.41
CA PRO A 19 -4.79 -18.38 17.18
C PRO A 19 -4.89 -17.53 15.90
N HIS A 20 -5.57 -16.40 15.95
CA HIS A 20 -5.73 -15.48 14.82
C HIS A 20 -4.87 -14.22 14.96
N THR A 21 -4.05 -14.11 16.02
CA THR A 21 -3.27 -12.93 16.34
C THR A 21 -1.79 -13.20 16.15
N SER A 22 -1.12 -12.24 15.52
CA SER A 22 0.33 -12.19 15.40
C SER A 22 0.86 -10.87 15.93
N ARG A 23 2.08 -10.89 16.45
CA ARG A 23 2.78 -9.73 17.02
C ARG A 23 3.86 -9.24 16.07
N GLY A 24 4.01 -7.94 15.98
CA GLY A 24 5.04 -7.28 15.22
C GLY A 24 5.56 -6.04 15.92
N VAL A 25 6.57 -5.41 15.31
CA VAL A 25 7.12 -4.13 15.75
C VAL A 25 7.19 -3.20 14.55
N SER A 26 6.73 -1.96 14.71
CA SER A 26 6.78 -0.96 13.63
C SER A 26 8.23 -0.70 13.20
N SER A 27 8.47 -0.67 11.90
CA SER A 27 9.81 -0.51 11.34
C SER A 27 10.16 0.97 11.14
N PRO A 28 11.28 1.46 11.69
CA PRO A 28 11.75 2.82 11.40
C PRO A 28 12.11 3.01 9.93
N ALA A 29 12.49 1.94 9.20
CA ALA A 29 12.84 2.01 7.78
C ALA A 29 11.67 2.42 6.86
N TYR A 30 10.43 2.27 7.34
CA TYR A 30 9.21 2.64 6.62
C TYR A 30 8.45 3.77 7.33
N TRP A 31 9.17 4.61 8.08
CA TRP A 31 8.57 5.73 8.79
C TRP A 31 8.21 6.88 7.84
N ASN A 32 7.05 7.47 8.06
CA ASN A 32 6.54 8.67 7.42
C ASN A 32 6.61 9.86 8.41
N MET A 33 5.88 10.93 8.18
CA MET A 33 5.91 12.15 9.00
C MET A 33 5.49 11.92 10.46
N VAL A 34 4.49 11.07 10.71
CA VAL A 34 3.87 10.89 12.04
C VAL A 34 3.86 9.43 12.49
N GLY A 35 4.01 8.48 11.59
CA GLY A 35 3.96 7.04 11.85
C GLY A 35 4.44 6.26 10.63
N PRO A 36 4.30 4.93 10.61
CA PRO A 36 4.57 4.14 9.42
C PRO A 36 3.75 4.62 8.23
N TYR A 37 4.31 4.56 7.04
CA TYR A 37 3.56 4.90 5.85
C TYR A 37 2.42 3.89 5.60
N GLY A 38 1.28 4.36 5.02
CA GLY A 38 0.06 3.56 4.95
C GLY A 38 0.21 2.25 4.18
N GLY A 39 1.04 2.26 3.13
CA GLY A 39 1.30 1.07 2.32
C GLY A 39 1.99 -0.06 3.08
N ILE A 40 2.97 0.24 3.99
CA ILE A 40 3.59 -0.83 4.80
C ILE A 40 2.58 -1.43 5.78
N THR A 41 1.65 -0.61 6.28
CA THR A 41 0.58 -1.10 7.16
C THR A 41 -0.40 -2.00 6.41
N ALA A 42 -0.77 -1.64 5.17
CA ALA A 42 -1.57 -2.52 4.31
C ALA A 42 -0.83 -3.85 4.02
N ALA A 43 0.48 -3.79 3.77
CA ALA A 43 1.31 -4.97 3.57
C ALA A 43 1.36 -5.90 4.81
N LEU A 44 1.40 -5.34 6.02
CA LEU A 44 1.31 -6.11 7.28
C LEU A 44 -0.01 -6.89 7.38
N LEU A 45 -1.13 -6.30 6.97
CA LEU A 45 -2.43 -6.98 6.95
C LEU A 45 -2.46 -8.12 5.92
N VAL A 46 -1.88 -7.91 4.73
CA VAL A 46 -1.70 -8.97 3.73
C VAL A 46 -0.84 -10.10 4.30
N GLN A 47 0.25 -9.76 4.97
CA GLN A 47 1.16 -10.73 5.55
C GLN A 47 0.51 -11.54 6.67
N ALA A 48 -0.32 -10.93 7.50
CA ALA A 48 -1.09 -11.64 8.53
C ALA A 48 -2.03 -12.70 7.91
N ILE A 49 -2.68 -12.38 6.80
CA ILE A 49 -3.48 -13.36 6.03
C ILE A 49 -2.58 -14.43 5.44
N ASN A 50 -1.44 -14.06 4.82
CA ASN A 50 -0.52 -15.01 4.17
C ASN A 50 0.03 -16.06 5.13
N HIS A 51 0.28 -15.70 6.38
CA HIS A 51 0.78 -16.60 7.42
C HIS A 51 -0.33 -17.37 8.15
N HIS A 52 -1.59 -17.04 7.92
CA HIS A 52 -2.70 -17.69 8.62
C HIS A 52 -2.87 -19.14 8.14
N PRO A 53 -2.89 -20.15 9.05
CA PRO A 53 -2.93 -21.56 8.68
C PRO A 53 -4.20 -21.98 7.92
N ALA A 54 -5.31 -21.26 8.12
CA ALA A 54 -6.58 -21.53 7.45
C ALA A 54 -6.74 -20.78 6.11
N ARG A 55 -5.70 -20.10 5.59
CA ARG A 55 -5.78 -19.32 4.36
C ARG A 55 -6.19 -20.19 3.16
N LEU A 56 -7.19 -19.71 2.42
CA LEU A 56 -7.64 -20.28 1.16
C LEU A 56 -7.33 -19.33 0.00
N GLY A 57 -6.41 -19.72 -0.89
CA GLY A 57 -6.06 -18.96 -2.10
C GLY A 57 -5.31 -17.65 -1.84
N ASP A 58 -5.28 -16.79 -2.86
CA ASP A 58 -4.56 -15.52 -2.84
C ASP A 58 -5.51 -14.34 -2.56
N ILE A 59 -4.96 -13.27 -2.01
CA ILE A 59 -5.73 -12.06 -1.77
C ILE A 59 -6.28 -11.48 -3.07
N THR A 60 -7.55 -11.02 -3.03
CA THR A 60 -8.26 -10.41 -4.17
C THR A 60 -8.68 -8.97 -3.89
N VAL A 61 -9.02 -8.69 -2.64
CA VAL A 61 -9.34 -7.34 -2.18
C VAL A 61 -8.93 -7.16 -0.73
N LEU A 62 -8.46 -5.95 -0.41
CA LEU A 62 -8.20 -5.48 0.94
C LEU A 62 -8.78 -4.07 1.08
N THR A 63 -9.64 -3.86 2.07
CA THR A 63 -10.09 -2.52 2.49
C THR A 63 -9.55 -2.23 3.87
N VAL A 64 -8.80 -1.14 4.00
CA VAL A 64 -8.15 -0.69 5.24
C VAL A 64 -8.77 0.62 5.69
N ASN A 65 -9.14 0.74 6.96
CA ASN A 65 -9.52 1.98 7.60
C ASN A 65 -8.45 2.37 8.64
N TYR A 66 -7.85 3.50 8.46
CA TYR A 66 -6.83 4.07 9.35
C TYR A 66 -7.55 4.93 10.40
N ALA A 67 -7.94 4.29 11.51
CA ALA A 67 -8.75 4.92 12.56
C ALA A 67 -7.94 5.92 13.39
N SER A 68 -6.65 5.62 13.60
CA SER A 68 -5.68 6.54 14.21
C SER A 68 -4.28 6.33 13.66
N GLY A 69 -3.36 7.25 13.98
CA GLY A 69 -1.94 7.11 13.64
C GLY A 69 -1.30 5.98 14.44
N MET A 70 -0.57 5.12 13.77
CA MET A 70 0.21 4.05 14.40
C MET A 70 1.49 4.62 15.03
N ALA A 71 1.75 4.33 16.29
CA ALA A 71 2.95 4.74 17.00
C ALA A 71 4.15 3.83 16.72
N ALA A 72 5.35 4.28 17.12
CA ALA A 72 6.53 3.41 17.16
C ALA A 72 6.39 2.38 18.28
N GLY A 73 6.73 1.11 18.01
CA GLY A 73 6.71 0.05 18.99
C GLY A 73 5.95 -1.20 18.57
N ALA A 74 5.62 -2.01 19.54
CA ALA A 74 4.92 -3.26 19.33
C ALA A 74 3.46 -3.06 18.92
N PHE A 75 2.92 -4.01 18.17
CA PHE A 75 1.51 -4.10 17.81
C PHE A 75 1.07 -5.57 17.73
N ASP A 76 -0.22 -5.77 17.90
CA ASP A 76 -0.88 -7.03 17.61
C ASP A 76 -1.75 -6.85 16.35
N VAL A 77 -1.64 -7.79 15.39
CA VAL A 77 -2.52 -7.87 14.23
C VAL A 77 -3.35 -9.15 14.32
N THR A 78 -4.67 -9.00 14.29
CA THR A 78 -5.62 -10.11 14.31
C THR A 78 -6.24 -10.25 12.93
N ALA A 79 -6.20 -11.46 12.34
CA ALA A 79 -6.80 -11.77 11.05
C ALA A 79 -7.74 -12.97 11.22
N THR A 80 -9.05 -12.72 11.24
CA THR A 80 -10.07 -13.74 11.49
C THR A 80 -10.78 -14.11 10.19
N PRO A 81 -10.74 -15.39 9.76
CA PRO A 81 -11.56 -15.87 8.65
C PRO A 81 -13.01 -16.00 9.12
N VAL A 82 -13.88 -15.10 8.68
CA VAL A 82 -15.29 -15.07 9.10
C VAL A 82 -16.21 -15.94 8.25
N ARG A 83 -15.79 -16.23 7.02
CA ARG A 83 -16.53 -17.13 6.11
C ARG A 83 -15.59 -17.78 5.12
N THR A 84 -15.61 -19.10 5.07
CA THR A 84 -14.92 -19.89 4.03
C THR A 84 -15.94 -20.59 3.17
N ASN A 85 -15.92 -20.32 1.86
CA ASN A 85 -16.70 -20.98 0.84
C ASN A 85 -15.79 -21.94 0.05
N ARG A 86 -16.33 -22.59 -0.98
CA ARG A 86 -15.54 -23.54 -1.82
C ARG A 86 -14.31 -22.91 -2.46
N SER A 87 -14.38 -21.64 -2.89
CA SER A 87 -13.32 -20.95 -3.63
C SER A 87 -13.02 -19.53 -3.17
N THR A 88 -13.71 -19.04 -2.14
CA THR A 88 -13.52 -17.68 -1.59
C THR A 88 -13.52 -17.73 -0.08
N GLN A 89 -12.76 -16.84 0.55
CA GLN A 89 -12.70 -16.70 1.99
C GLN A 89 -12.72 -15.22 2.36
N HIS A 90 -13.57 -14.87 3.34
CA HIS A 90 -13.76 -13.51 3.81
C HIS A 90 -13.11 -13.34 5.18
N TRP A 91 -12.45 -12.19 5.37
CA TRP A 91 -11.65 -11.87 6.54
C TRP A 91 -12.08 -10.56 7.18
N VAL A 92 -12.00 -10.50 8.49
CA VAL A 92 -12.00 -9.28 9.28
C VAL A 92 -10.65 -9.16 9.98
N LEU A 93 -10.03 -7.97 9.91
CA LEU A 93 -8.74 -7.73 10.51
C LEU A 93 -8.77 -6.49 11.40
N SER A 94 -7.92 -6.49 12.41
CA SER A 94 -7.60 -5.31 13.21
C SER A 94 -6.12 -5.28 13.55
N LEU A 95 -5.57 -4.07 13.70
CA LEU A 95 -4.26 -3.85 14.28
C LEU A 95 -4.45 -2.99 15.52
N ALA A 96 -3.89 -3.44 16.62
CA ALA A 96 -3.98 -2.76 17.91
C ALA A 96 -2.60 -2.51 18.51
N GLN A 97 -2.48 -1.41 19.23
CA GLN A 97 -1.30 -1.05 20.01
C GLN A 97 -1.69 -0.76 21.47
N PRO A 98 -0.75 -0.79 22.42
CA PRO A 98 -1.02 -0.31 23.78
C PRO A 98 -1.44 1.16 23.76
N GLY A 99 -2.63 1.47 24.29
CA GLY A 99 -3.09 2.82 24.55
C GLY A 99 -2.36 3.49 25.72
N ALA A 100 -2.75 4.71 26.04
CA ALA A 100 -2.12 5.49 27.13
C ALA A 100 -2.25 4.83 28.50
N ASP A 101 -3.29 4.05 28.73
CA ASP A 101 -3.55 3.27 29.94
C ASP A 101 -2.97 1.85 29.88
N GLY A 102 -2.28 1.49 28.79
CA GLY A 102 -1.77 0.17 28.52
C GLY A 102 -2.78 -0.85 27.99
N ALA A 103 -4.07 -0.48 27.89
CA ALA A 103 -5.07 -1.34 27.27
C ALA A 103 -4.88 -1.37 25.73
N PRO A 104 -5.25 -2.47 25.06
CA PRO A 104 -5.19 -2.52 23.60
C PRO A 104 -6.12 -1.50 22.96
N GLU A 105 -5.57 -0.61 22.11
CA GLU A 105 -6.33 0.35 21.31
C GLU A 105 -6.24 -0.03 19.83
N VAL A 106 -7.41 -0.20 19.17
CA VAL A 106 -7.47 -0.52 17.75
C VAL A 106 -7.16 0.74 16.94
N VAL A 107 -6.04 0.72 16.24
CA VAL A 107 -5.59 1.83 15.37
C VAL A 107 -5.97 1.61 13.90
N ILE A 108 -6.19 0.36 13.48
CA ILE A 108 -6.59 -0.01 12.12
C ILE A 108 -7.66 -1.09 12.15
N THR A 109 -8.69 -0.93 11.31
CA THR A 109 -9.63 -2.00 10.98
C THR A 109 -9.56 -2.31 9.49
N ALA A 110 -9.79 -3.58 9.12
CA ALA A 110 -9.80 -3.95 7.72
C ALA A 110 -10.75 -5.12 7.43
N THR A 111 -11.14 -5.23 6.16
CA THR A 111 -11.76 -6.41 5.61
C THR A 111 -10.98 -6.86 4.38
N ALA A 112 -10.96 -8.18 4.15
CA ALA A 112 -10.30 -8.73 2.97
C ALA A 112 -11.07 -9.93 2.41
N MET A 113 -10.78 -10.26 1.18
CA MET A 113 -11.19 -11.52 0.56
C MET A 113 -9.99 -12.18 -0.10
N THR A 114 -9.86 -13.48 0.11
CA THR A 114 -8.94 -14.34 -0.65
C THR A 114 -9.74 -15.30 -1.52
N ALA A 115 -9.14 -15.77 -2.63
CA ALA A 115 -9.81 -16.69 -3.54
C ALA A 115 -8.81 -17.61 -4.25
N LEU A 116 -9.28 -18.81 -4.58
CA LEU A 116 -8.61 -19.67 -5.55
C LEU A 116 -8.75 -19.04 -6.94
N ARG A 117 -7.63 -18.61 -7.52
CA ARG A 117 -7.60 -18.09 -8.89
C ARG A 117 -7.87 -19.21 -9.88
N ARG A 118 -8.71 -18.94 -10.87
CA ARG A 118 -9.07 -19.89 -11.92
C ARG A 118 -8.69 -19.32 -13.28
N ASP A 119 -8.25 -20.17 -14.18
CA ASP A 119 -8.09 -19.77 -15.57
C ASP A 119 -9.48 -19.61 -16.21
N THR A 120 -9.80 -18.39 -16.60
CA THR A 120 -11.07 -18.01 -17.19
C THR A 120 -10.83 -16.96 -18.27
N TRP A 121 -11.86 -16.57 -19.00
CA TRP A 121 -11.82 -15.40 -19.87
C TRP A 121 -11.29 -14.17 -19.12
N HIS A 122 -10.40 -13.41 -19.75
CA HIS A 122 -9.81 -12.19 -19.20
C HIS A 122 -9.61 -11.14 -20.29
N GLU A 123 -9.77 -9.87 -19.94
CA GLU A 123 -9.56 -8.70 -20.78
C GLU A 123 -9.25 -7.48 -19.92
N ASN A 124 -8.56 -6.49 -20.46
CA ASN A 124 -8.24 -5.22 -19.80
C ASN A 124 -8.81 -4.05 -20.64
N ASP A 125 -9.83 -3.38 -20.14
CA ASP A 125 -10.35 -2.15 -20.74
C ASP A 125 -9.47 -0.92 -20.45
N LEU A 126 -8.55 -1.03 -19.49
CA LEU A 126 -7.63 0.03 -19.11
C LEU A 126 -6.20 -0.34 -19.51
N PRO A 127 -5.73 0.07 -20.69
CA PRO A 127 -4.36 -0.19 -21.13
C PRO A 127 -3.35 0.61 -20.28
N MET A 128 -2.15 0.07 -20.15
CA MET A 128 -1.02 0.82 -19.57
C MET A 128 -0.75 2.07 -20.45
N PRO A 129 -0.58 3.26 -19.84
CA PRO A 129 -0.17 4.45 -20.57
C PRO A 129 1.15 4.25 -21.31
N THR A 130 1.23 4.79 -22.54
CA THR A 130 2.50 4.84 -23.29
C THR A 130 3.42 5.88 -22.64
N VAL A 131 4.52 5.44 -22.10
CA VAL A 131 5.51 6.27 -21.38
C VAL A 131 6.94 5.83 -21.74
N PRO A 132 7.98 6.68 -21.55
CA PRO A 132 9.38 6.26 -21.63
C PRO A 132 9.66 5.06 -20.72
N LEU A 133 10.58 4.20 -21.14
CA LEU A 133 10.98 3.03 -20.38
C LEU A 133 11.67 3.42 -19.04
N PRO A 134 11.68 2.55 -18.04
CA PRO A 134 12.31 2.88 -16.77
C PRO A 134 13.81 3.20 -16.90
N GLN A 135 14.54 2.54 -17.78
CA GLN A 135 15.96 2.83 -18.03
C GLN A 135 16.20 4.21 -18.66
N ASP A 136 15.21 4.76 -19.39
CA ASP A 136 15.28 6.06 -20.05
C ASP A 136 14.74 7.19 -19.15
N THR A 137 14.25 6.84 -17.96
CA THR A 137 13.69 7.78 -16.97
C THR A 137 14.65 7.93 -15.79
N PRO A 138 15.16 9.15 -15.49
CA PRO A 138 16.08 9.35 -14.38
C PRO A 138 15.49 8.93 -13.03
N SER A 139 16.30 8.28 -12.20
CA SER A 139 15.93 8.03 -10.80
C SER A 139 15.80 9.35 -10.05
N THR A 140 14.76 9.49 -9.27
CA THR A 140 14.55 10.67 -8.44
C THR A 140 15.25 10.47 -7.10
N VAL A 141 16.28 11.28 -6.85
CA VAL A 141 16.97 11.27 -5.57
C VAL A 141 16.03 11.86 -4.52
N MET A 142 15.54 11.00 -3.63
CA MET A 142 14.68 11.38 -2.52
C MET A 142 15.59 11.71 -1.33
N SER A 143 15.85 12.98 -1.06
CA SER A 143 16.69 13.39 0.07
C SER A 143 15.85 13.84 1.27
N GLY A 144 16.09 13.20 2.40
CA GLY A 144 16.10 13.86 3.70
C GLY A 144 14.81 14.03 4.48
N ALA A 145 13.62 13.53 4.08
CA ALA A 145 12.41 13.87 4.84
C ALA A 145 11.60 12.67 5.40
N MET A 146 11.61 11.53 4.72
CA MET A 146 10.79 10.38 5.12
C MET A 146 11.53 9.09 4.76
N GLU A 147 11.77 8.24 5.74
CA GLU A 147 12.58 7.02 5.59
C GLU A 147 12.02 6.05 4.53
N TRP A 148 10.69 5.93 4.45
CA TRP A 148 10.06 5.01 3.50
C TRP A 148 10.37 5.35 2.04
N LEU A 149 10.59 6.63 1.70
CA LEU A 149 10.93 7.04 0.34
C LEU A 149 12.27 6.48 -0.13
N MET A 150 13.19 6.25 0.81
CA MET A 150 14.51 5.66 0.53
C MET A 150 14.45 4.16 0.26
N ARG A 151 13.30 3.53 0.49
CA ARG A 151 13.09 2.10 0.26
C ARG A 151 12.66 1.79 -1.17
N TYR A 152 12.39 2.82 -1.98
CA TYR A 152 11.93 2.65 -3.37
C TYR A 152 12.80 3.42 -4.36
N ASP A 153 13.15 2.78 -5.50
CA ASP A 153 13.66 3.48 -6.70
C ASP A 153 12.44 4.04 -7.44
N MET A 154 12.22 5.35 -7.30
CA MET A 154 11.11 6.08 -7.91
C MET A 154 11.63 6.94 -9.07
N ARG A 155 10.98 6.81 -10.24
CA ARG A 155 11.32 7.53 -11.46
C ARG A 155 10.08 8.23 -11.97
N PHE A 156 9.95 9.50 -11.62
CA PHE A 156 8.75 10.27 -11.96
C PHE A 156 8.74 10.65 -13.44
N LEU A 157 7.64 10.36 -14.10
CA LEU A 157 7.31 10.76 -15.46
C LEU A 157 6.46 12.03 -15.46
N ARG A 158 5.58 12.17 -14.47
CA ARG A 158 4.65 13.29 -14.30
C ARG A 158 4.25 13.44 -12.84
N GLY A 159 3.90 14.68 -12.44
CA GLY A 159 3.32 14.94 -11.13
C GLY A 159 4.33 14.74 -10.00
N HIS A 160 5.51 15.31 -10.15
CA HIS A 160 6.48 15.46 -9.07
C HIS A 160 5.90 16.29 -7.92
N ILE A 161 6.52 16.20 -6.77
CA ILE A 161 6.27 17.15 -5.69
C ILE A 161 6.54 18.58 -6.22
N PRO A 162 5.68 19.57 -5.92
CA PRO A 162 5.91 20.93 -6.37
C PRO A 162 7.28 21.46 -5.93
N ALA A 163 8.04 22.04 -6.84
CA ALA A 163 9.28 22.74 -6.51
C ALA A 163 8.95 24.03 -5.72
N ASP A 164 7.91 24.73 -6.18
CA ASP A 164 7.42 25.96 -5.57
C ASP A 164 6.06 25.74 -4.90
N TRP A 165 5.96 26.11 -3.65
CA TRP A 165 4.74 26.02 -2.85
C TRP A 165 3.96 27.34 -2.88
N ASN A 166 3.55 27.75 -4.08
CA ASN A 166 2.99 29.08 -4.38
C ASN A 166 1.45 29.11 -4.51
N GLY A 167 0.77 28.00 -4.24
CA GLY A 167 -0.69 27.91 -4.33
C GLY A 167 -1.25 27.71 -5.73
N THR A 168 -0.44 27.50 -6.77
CA THR A 168 -0.86 27.52 -8.19
C THR A 168 -0.79 26.16 -8.89
N GLY A 169 -1.03 25.08 -8.19
CA GLY A 169 -1.07 23.73 -8.77
C GLY A 169 -2.20 23.56 -9.78
N THR A 170 -1.91 22.90 -10.91
CA THR A 170 -2.86 22.77 -12.04
C THR A 170 -3.47 21.38 -12.21
N GLY A 171 -2.97 20.38 -11.48
CA GLY A 171 -3.43 18.99 -11.59
C GLY A 171 -3.02 18.14 -10.42
N SER A 172 -3.50 16.90 -10.39
CA SER A 172 -3.20 15.94 -9.34
C SER A 172 -2.68 14.60 -9.88
N LEU A 173 -2.52 14.48 -11.21
CA LEU A 173 -2.02 13.25 -11.81
C LEU A 173 -0.53 13.06 -11.52
N THR A 174 -0.18 11.89 -10.98
CA THR A 174 1.20 11.39 -10.92
C THR A 174 1.32 10.13 -11.76
N GLN A 175 2.41 10.01 -12.47
CA GLN A 175 2.87 8.78 -13.13
C GLN A 175 4.34 8.57 -12.79
N LEU A 176 4.70 7.37 -12.35
CA LEU A 176 6.08 7.03 -12.02
C LEU A 176 6.35 5.55 -12.24
N TRP A 177 7.59 5.22 -12.55
CA TRP A 177 8.11 3.87 -12.37
C TRP A 177 8.56 3.71 -10.91
N VAL A 178 8.26 2.56 -10.33
CA VAL A 178 8.63 2.24 -8.94
C VAL A 178 9.01 0.77 -8.79
N ARG A 179 10.00 0.51 -7.96
CA ARG A 179 10.36 -0.81 -7.44
C ARG A 179 11.05 -0.67 -6.09
N ASP A 180 11.28 -1.76 -5.38
CA ASP A 180 12.15 -1.74 -4.21
C ASP A 180 13.56 -1.24 -4.61
N ALA A 181 14.17 -0.36 -3.80
CA ALA A 181 15.51 0.18 -4.05
C ALA A 181 16.58 -0.92 -3.95
N GLU A 182 16.44 -1.82 -2.97
CA GLU A 182 17.17 -3.08 -2.91
C GLU A 182 16.37 -4.12 -3.69
N PRO A 183 16.96 -4.86 -4.66
CA PRO A 183 16.18 -5.80 -5.47
C PRO A 183 15.47 -6.87 -4.64
N ARG A 184 14.16 -6.97 -4.79
CA ARG A 184 13.29 -7.95 -4.15
C ARG A 184 12.23 -8.43 -5.15
N ALA A 185 11.98 -9.73 -5.20
CA ALA A 185 10.89 -10.25 -6.02
C ALA A 185 9.54 -9.76 -5.52
N LEU A 186 8.69 -9.36 -6.47
CA LEU A 186 7.35 -8.85 -6.20
C LEU A 186 6.46 -9.93 -5.59
N ASP A 187 5.72 -9.58 -4.55
CA ASP A 187 4.66 -10.39 -3.96
C ASP A 187 3.41 -9.53 -3.64
N PHE A 188 2.34 -10.15 -3.14
CA PHE A 188 1.11 -9.43 -2.82
C PHE A 188 1.29 -8.39 -1.73
N ALA A 189 2.18 -8.61 -0.77
CA ALA A 189 2.43 -7.66 0.31
C ALA A 189 3.19 -6.43 -0.22
N SER A 190 4.23 -6.62 -1.03
CA SER A 190 4.95 -5.50 -1.65
C SER A 190 4.09 -4.75 -2.67
N LEU A 191 3.24 -5.46 -3.42
CA LEU A 191 2.27 -4.83 -4.32
C LEU A 191 1.25 -3.98 -3.57
N ALA A 192 0.77 -4.44 -2.40
CA ALA A 192 -0.08 -3.63 -1.52
C ALA A 192 0.64 -2.36 -1.04
N ALA A 193 1.90 -2.48 -0.62
CA ALA A 193 2.70 -1.33 -0.22
C ALA A 193 2.88 -0.34 -1.37
N MET A 194 3.25 -0.81 -2.57
CA MET A 194 3.46 0.04 -3.75
C MET A 194 2.17 0.67 -4.29
N SER A 195 0.99 0.20 -3.88
CA SER A 195 -0.29 0.84 -4.22
C SER A 195 -0.51 2.19 -3.54
N ASP A 196 0.34 2.55 -2.56
CA ASP A 196 0.24 3.78 -1.76
C ASP A 196 1.48 4.70 -1.89
N VAL A 197 2.34 4.51 -2.87
CA VAL A 197 3.61 5.27 -3.05
C VAL A 197 3.43 6.72 -3.53
N PHE A 198 2.24 7.25 -3.46
CA PHE A 198 1.91 8.55 -4.03
C PHE A 198 1.90 9.65 -2.97
N TYR A 199 2.42 10.84 -3.32
CA TYR A 199 2.26 12.03 -2.50
C TYR A 199 0.79 12.43 -2.35
N PRO A 200 0.40 13.15 -1.29
CA PRO A 200 -0.96 13.67 -1.15
C PRO A 200 -1.39 14.47 -2.38
N ARG A 201 -2.49 14.07 -3.02
CA ARG A 201 -2.98 14.73 -4.26
C ARG A 201 -3.25 16.22 -4.08
N VAL A 202 -3.65 16.64 -2.87
CA VAL A 202 -3.87 18.03 -2.53
C VAL A 202 -2.60 18.89 -2.65
N TRP A 203 -1.42 18.30 -2.37
CA TRP A 203 -0.14 19.00 -2.51
C TRP A 203 0.14 19.37 -3.97
N LEU A 204 -0.13 18.46 -4.89
CA LEU A 204 0.05 18.71 -6.33
C LEU A 204 -1.02 19.67 -6.85
N ARG A 205 -2.29 19.42 -6.46
CA ARG A 205 -3.44 20.19 -6.97
C ARG A 205 -3.45 21.64 -6.54
N ARG A 206 -2.91 21.94 -5.36
CA ARG A 206 -2.86 23.28 -4.79
C ARG A 206 -1.46 23.91 -4.76
N ALA A 207 -0.40 23.14 -4.98
CA ALA A 207 0.98 23.54 -4.69
C ALA A 207 1.09 24.17 -3.29
N THR A 208 0.46 23.54 -2.29
CA THR A 208 0.44 23.98 -0.90
C THR A 208 0.70 22.77 0.00
N ARG A 209 1.69 22.88 0.88
CA ARG A 209 2.01 21.83 1.84
C ARG A 209 1.05 21.92 3.03
N VAL A 210 0.16 20.96 3.13
CA VAL A 210 -0.81 20.82 4.23
C VAL A 210 -0.69 19.43 4.84
N PRO A 211 -0.96 19.25 6.14
CA PRO A 211 -1.07 17.93 6.75
C PRO A 211 -2.15 17.12 6.04
N ALA A 212 -1.82 15.88 5.68
CA ALA A 212 -2.76 14.96 5.04
C ALA A 212 -2.50 13.52 5.52
N GLY A 213 -3.54 12.73 5.61
CA GLY A 213 -3.47 11.32 6.01
C GLY A 213 -4.60 10.51 5.41
N THR A 214 -4.29 9.30 4.96
CA THR A 214 -5.28 8.37 4.42
C THR A 214 -6.22 7.93 5.54
N VAL A 215 -7.52 8.00 5.28
CA VAL A 215 -8.58 7.56 6.19
C VAL A 215 -9.05 6.17 5.82
N SER A 216 -9.18 5.90 4.52
CA SER A 216 -9.60 4.59 4.02
C SER A 216 -8.93 4.32 2.68
N MET A 217 -8.56 3.05 2.45
CA MET A 217 -7.99 2.59 1.18
C MET A 217 -8.54 1.21 0.84
N THR A 218 -9.03 1.05 -0.39
CA THR A 218 -9.38 -0.26 -0.94
C THR A 218 -8.41 -0.60 -2.07
N ILE A 219 -7.87 -1.80 -2.05
CA ILE A 219 -6.95 -2.35 -3.05
C ILE A 219 -7.60 -3.58 -3.67
N TYR A 220 -7.76 -3.60 -5.00
CA TYR A 220 -8.22 -4.74 -5.79
C TYR A 220 -7.02 -5.35 -6.50
N PHE A 221 -6.69 -6.59 -6.15
CA PHE A 221 -5.58 -7.34 -6.75
C PHE A 221 -6.08 -8.12 -7.96
N HIS A 222 -5.73 -7.67 -9.16
CA HIS A 222 -6.05 -8.35 -10.42
C HIS A 222 -5.02 -9.45 -10.72
N ALA A 223 -3.78 -9.25 -10.26
CA ALA A 223 -2.68 -10.20 -10.44
C ALA A 223 -2.94 -11.56 -9.80
N ASN A 224 -2.38 -12.59 -10.39
CA ASN A 224 -2.14 -13.89 -9.77
C ASN A 224 -0.67 -14.04 -9.38
N ALA A 225 -0.33 -15.10 -8.63
CA ALA A 225 1.03 -15.33 -8.15
C ALA A 225 2.06 -15.47 -9.29
N GLN A 226 1.66 -16.05 -10.44
CA GLN A 226 2.55 -16.21 -11.59
C GLN A 226 2.91 -14.86 -12.22
N GLN A 227 1.93 -13.96 -12.38
CA GLN A 227 2.16 -12.61 -12.93
C GLN A 227 3.09 -11.77 -12.03
N LEU A 228 3.03 -11.96 -10.70
CA LEU A 228 3.97 -11.33 -9.77
C LEU A 228 5.37 -11.92 -9.93
N ALA A 229 5.48 -13.25 -10.04
CA ALA A 229 6.75 -13.93 -10.26
C ALA A 229 7.38 -13.53 -11.61
N ASP A 230 6.59 -13.37 -12.66
CA ASP A 230 7.04 -12.95 -13.99
C ASP A 230 7.58 -11.50 -13.99
N ASN A 231 7.01 -10.61 -13.18
CA ASN A 231 7.57 -9.27 -12.97
C ASN A 231 8.91 -9.32 -12.21
N GLY A 232 9.07 -10.27 -11.30
CA GLY A 232 10.29 -10.49 -10.54
C GLY A 232 10.73 -9.23 -9.76
N ILE A 233 11.92 -8.71 -10.08
CA ILE A 233 12.50 -7.49 -9.53
C ILE A 233 12.31 -6.26 -10.44
N GLY A 234 11.50 -6.38 -11.49
CA GLY A 234 11.23 -5.34 -12.48
C GLY A 234 10.47 -4.14 -11.90
N PHE A 235 10.44 -3.06 -12.66
CA PHE A 235 9.65 -1.89 -12.30
C PHE A 235 8.15 -2.13 -12.45
N LEU A 236 7.37 -1.35 -11.72
CA LEU A 236 5.94 -1.18 -11.89
C LEU A 236 5.68 0.23 -12.40
N LEU A 237 4.80 0.39 -13.40
CA LEU A 237 4.24 1.69 -13.71
C LEU A 237 3.08 1.96 -12.77
N ALA A 238 3.19 2.99 -11.97
CA ALA A 238 2.15 3.40 -11.03
C ALA A 238 1.58 4.77 -11.43
N GLN A 239 0.25 4.89 -11.38
CA GLN A 239 -0.46 6.13 -11.70
C GLN A 239 -1.48 6.42 -10.61
N ALA A 240 -1.63 7.69 -10.20
CA ALA A 240 -2.69 8.11 -9.32
C ALA A 240 -3.21 9.51 -9.65
N GLN A 241 -4.51 9.72 -9.42
CA GLN A 241 -5.19 11.00 -9.62
C GLN A 241 -6.30 11.19 -8.60
N GLY A 242 -6.45 12.42 -8.08
CA GLY A 242 -7.63 12.85 -7.31
C GLY A 242 -8.72 13.37 -8.24
N GLN A 243 -9.98 13.14 -7.88
CA GLN A 243 -11.14 13.55 -8.68
C GLN A 243 -11.89 14.71 -8.03
N ALA A 244 -12.02 14.71 -6.68
CA ALA A 244 -12.73 15.73 -5.94
C ALA A 244 -11.96 16.17 -4.68
N PHE A 245 -11.91 17.48 -4.44
CA PHE A 245 -11.23 18.10 -3.30
C PHE A 245 -12.21 19.05 -2.61
N ARG A 246 -12.79 18.62 -1.50
CA ARG A 246 -13.78 19.42 -0.75
C ARG A 246 -13.96 18.95 0.69
N HIS A 247 -14.44 19.82 1.54
CA HIS A 247 -14.78 19.49 2.94
C HIS A 247 -13.64 18.86 3.76
N GLY A 248 -12.38 19.23 3.47
CA GLY A 248 -11.21 18.66 4.15
C GLY A 248 -10.83 17.26 3.69
N PHE A 249 -11.41 16.75 2.59
CA PHE A 249 -11.10 15.46 2.01
C PHE A 249 -10.80 15.54 0.52
N PHE A 250 -10.02 14.59 0.04
CA PHE A 250 -9.92 14.27 -1.38
C PHE A 250 -9.93 12.76 -1.56
N ASP A 251 -10.37 12.32 -2.73
CA ASP A 251 -10.23 10.95 -3.16
C ASP A 251 -8.99 10.76 -4.01
N GLN A 252 -8.51 9.55 -4.09
CA GLN A 252 -7.44 9.13 -5.01
C GLN A 252 -7.81 7.81 -5.64
N SER A 253 -7.85 7.74 -6.95
CA SER A 253 -7.81 6.47 -7.68
C SER A 253 -6.39 6.22 -8.20
N ALA A 254 -5.96 4.96 -8.14
CA ALA A 254 -4.65 4.56 -8.63
C ALA A 254 -4.71 3.23 -9.39
N GLN A 255 -3.76 3.05 -10.28
CA GLN A 255 -3.53 1.85 -11.07
C GLN A 255 -2.05 1.51 -11.07
N VAL A 256 -1.75 0.21 -11.06
CA VAL A 256 -0.37 -0.30 -11.08
C VAL A 256 -0.27 -1.41 -12.12
N TRP A 257 0.63 -1.24 -13.06
CA TRP A 257 0.94 -2.22 -14.11
C TRP A 257 2.35 -2.78 -13.91
N SER A 258 2.54 -4.02 -14.32
CA SER A 258 3.88 -4.58 -14.55
C SER A 258 4.56 -3.86 -15.71
N GLU A 259 5.87 -3.99 -15.84
CA GLU A 259 6.66 -3.39 -16.92
C GLU A 259 6.20 -3.84 -18.32
N ASN A 260 5.63 -5.04 -18.43
CA ASN A 260 5.08 -5.58 -19.68
C ASN A 260 3.63 -5.18 -19.97
N GLY A 261 3.02 -4.30 -19.15
CA GLY A 261 1.68 -3.75 -19.39
C GLY A 261 0.52 -4.52 -18.74
N THR A 262 0.78 -5.55 -17.94
CA THR A 262 -0.28 -6.25 -17.22
C THR A 262 -0.79 -5.40 -16.06
N LEU A 263 -2.09 -5.12 -15.99
CA LEU A 263 -2.71 -4.43 -14.85
C LEU A 263 -2.73 -5.35 -13.63
N LEU A 264 -1.95 -4.99 -12.60
CA LEU A 264 -1.79 -5.81 -11.40
C LEU A 264 -2.74 -5.40 -10.28
N VAL A 265 -2.97 -4.08 -10.12
CA VAL A 265 -3.77 -3.50 -9.03
C VAL A 265 -4.53 -2.28 -9.51
N THR A 266 -5.74 -2.13 -8.98
CA THR A 266 -6.41 -0.83 -8.87
C THR A 266 -6.69 -0.52 -7.41
N SER A 267 -6.55 0.76 -7.01
CA SER A 267 -6.87 1.18 -5.65
C SER A 267 -7.67 2.47 -5.61
N HIS A 268 -8.42 2.64 -4.52
CA HIS A 268 -9.16 3.86 -4.25
C HIS A 268 -8.98 4.25 -2.79
N GLN A 269 -8.71 5.55 -2.55
CA GLN A 269 -8.48 6.08 -1.20
C GLN A 269 -9.36 7.28 -0.94
N LEU A 270 -9.71 7.46 0.33
CA LEU A 270 -10.17 8.72 0.89
C LEU A 270 -9.09 9.27 1.82
N VAL A 271 -8.68 10.50 1.58
CA VAL A 271 -7.59 11.16 2.32
C VAL A 271 -8.11 12.44 2.95
N TYR A 272 -7.87 12.58 4.24
CA TYR A 272 -8.14 13.80 4.99
C TYR A 272 -6.99 14.79 4.86
N TYR A 273 -7.29 16.11 4.80
CA TYR A 273 -6.28 17.16 4.88
C TYR A 273 -6.75 18.34 5.71
N LYS A 274 -5.81 18.99 6.39
CA LYS A 274 -6.06 20.26 7.11
C LYS A 274 -5.73 21.44 6.20
N GLN A 275 -6.51 22.53 6.33
CA GLN A 275 -6.20 23.81 5.71
C GLN A 275 -5.34 24.67 6.64
#